data_41adb7d09657e2c31de8d404a54b97cf
#
_entry.id   41adb7d09657e2c31de8d404a54b97cf
#
_cell.length_a   1.000
_cell.length_b   1.000
_cell.length_c   1.000
_cell.angle_alpha   90.00
_cell.angle_beta   90.00
_cell.angle_gamma   90.00
#
_symmetry.space_group_name_H-M   'P 1'
#
loop_
_entity.id
_entity.type
_entity.pdbx_description
1 polymer ?
#
loop_
_entity_poly.entity_id
_entity_poly.type
_entity_poly.pdbx_seq_one_letter_code
_entity_poly.pdbx_strand_id
1 'polypeptide(L)'
;TLTYGQALSAIKLSGKLHDNVNNKDIEGMFTWVDGAVKPNAGSYEAMWKFTPTDGNTYAETTGTVSITVEKATPAGNPKYTAITSSGKKLSDAKLTTDGSTFKISGTVKWELPDTTEVKANIAYKWIFTPTGADAANYTTATGELTLYSVSTGGGGGGGSSSGSTVKTDTVTNPDGSVTKTETKKDGTKVETTTGKDGSVSQTTTNPNGSSVT
;
A
#
# COMPACT_ATOMS: atom_id res chain seq x y z
N THR A 1 12.10 -17.89 -10.61
CA THR A 1 10.89 -17.56 -9.83
C THR A 1 10.10 -16.44 -10.48
N LEU A 2 8.78 -16.44 -10.30
CA LEU A 2 7.86 -15.36 -10.64
C LEU A 2 7.24 -14.83 -9.35
N THR A 3 6.70 -13.63 -9.41
CA THR A 3 5.75 -13.13 -8.42
C THR A 3 4.34 -13.20 -9.02
N TYR A 4 3.34 -13.54 -8.22
CA TYR A 4 1.94 -13.59 -8.67
C TYR A 4 1.54 -12.33 -9.45
N GLY A 5 0.86 -12.55 -10.58
CA GLY A 5 0.49 -11.49 -11.52
C GLY A 5 1.47 -11.28 -12.67
N GLN A 6 2.69 -11.80 -12.58
CA GLN A 6 3.62 -11.82 -13.70
C GLN A 6 3.31 -12.96 -14.67
N ALA A 7 3.54 -12.73 -15.96
CA ALA A 7 3.38 -13.75 -16.99
C ALA A 7 4.67 -14.61 -17.13
N LEU A 8 4.54 -15.84 -17.60
CA LEU A 8 5.69 -16.74 -17.86
C LEU A 8 6.73 -16.09 -18.77
N SER A 9 6.32 -15.27 -19.72
CA SER A 9 7.22 -14.54 -20.62
C SER A 9 8.22 -13.61 -19.92
N ALA A 10 8.01 -13.30 -18.63
CA ALA A 10 8.98 -12.58 -17.82
C ALA A 10 10.24 -13.42 -17.52
N ILE A 11 10.17 -14.76 -17.62
CA ILE A 11 11.30 -15.66 -17.52
C ILE A 11 11.81 -15.97 -18.92
N LYS A 12 13.05 -15.63 -19.19
CA LYS A 12 13.73 -16.05 -20.42
C LYS A 12 14.19 -17.49 -20.28
N LEU A 13 13.81 -18.32 -21.23
CA LEU A 13 14.33 -19.68 -21.34
C LEU A 13 15.73 -19.65 -21.95
N SER A 14 16.60 -20.49 -21.43
CA SER A 14 17.93 -20.72 -21.96
C SER A 14 18.33 -22.19 -21.76
N GLY A 15 19.15 -22.69 -22.62
CA GLY A 15 19.63 -24.06 -22.55
C GLY A 15 20.09 -24.54 -23.91
N LYS A 16 20.49 -25.82 -23.97
CA LYS A 16 20.85 -26.52 -25.21
C LYS A 16 20.24 -27.90 -25.14
N LEU A 17 19.88 -28.42 -26.30
CA LEU A 17 19.60 -29.84 -26.46
C LEU A 17 20.84 -30.49 -27.08
N HIS A 18 21.08 -31.75 -26.73
CA HIS A 18 22.23 -32.50 -27.17
C HIS A 18 21.81 -33.71 -28.00
N ASP A 19 22.44 -33.88 -29.17
CA ASP A 19 22.31 -35.05 -29.98
C ASP A 19 23.31 -36.10 -29.50
N ASN A 20 22.85 -37.11 -28.80
CA ASN A 20 23.68 -38.19 -28.26
C ASN A 20 24.24 -39.13 -29.33
N VAL A 21 23.66 -39.14 -30.54
CA VAL A 21 24.15 -40.00 -31.64
C VAL A 21 25.37 -39.37 -32.32
N ASN A 22 25.28 -38.09 -32.59
CA ASN A 22 26.32 -37.32 -33.26
C ASN A 22 27.24 -36.56 -32.32
N ASN A 23 27.02 -36.67 -31.00
CA ASN A 23 27.76 -36.03 -29.92
C ASN A 23 27.93 -34.51 -30.14
N LYS A 24 26.86 -33.79 -30.43
CA LYS A 24 26.88 -32.35 -30.67
C LYS A 24 25.65 -31.64 -30.08
N ASP A 25 25.82 -30.37 -29.76
CA ASP A 25 24.72 -29.51 -29.37
C ASP A 25 23.86 -29.14 -30.57
N ILE A 26 22.53 -29.12 -30.37
CA ILE A 26 21.57 -28.74 -31.39
C ILE A 26 21.26 -27.24 -31.18
N GLU A 27 21.57 -26.45 -32.22
CA GLU A 27 21.26 -25.04 -32.24
C GLU A 27 19.74 -24.83 -32.44
N GLY A 28 19.13 -23.88 -31.70
CA GLY A 28 17.69 -23.62 -31.75
C GLY A 28 17.26 -22.63 -30.69
N MET A 29 15.94 -22.48 -30.56
CA MET A 29 15.33 -21.52 -29.64
C MET A 29 14.32 -22.20 -28.72
N PHE A 30 14.41 -21.89 -27.43
CA PHE A 30 13.38 -22.23 -26.46
C PHE A 30 12.34 -21.11 -26.37
N THR A 31 11.07 -21.50 -26.36
CA THR A 31 9.93 -20.61 -26.15
C THR A 31 8.95 -21.25 -25.15
N TRP A 32 8.20 -20.43 -24.43
CA TRP A 32 7.05 -20.92 -23.68
C TRP A 32 5.94 -21.31 -24.65
N VAL A 33 5.24 -22.42 -24.38
CA VAL A 33 4.07 -22.80 -25.17
C VAL A 33 2.95 -21.79 -24.95
N ASP A 34 2.77 -21.31 -23.72
CA ASP A 34 1.88 -20.23 -23.38
C ASP A 34 2.59 -19.22 -22.46
N GLY A 35 3.33 -18.30 -23.08
CA GLY A 35 4.08 -17.27 -22.35
C GLY A 35 3.20 -16.20 -21.69
N ALA A 36 1.94 -16.09 -22.06
CA ALA A 36 1.01 -15.10 -21.51
C ALA A 36 0.36 -15.53 -20.19
N VAL A 37 0.44 -16.81 -19.85
CA VAL A 37 -0.16 -17.34 -18.63
C VAL A 37 0.44 -16.67 -17.39
N LYS A 38 -0.44 -16.37 -16.40
CA LYS A 38 -0.09 -15.81 -15.09
C LYS A 38 -0.54 -16.80 -14.02
N PRO A 39 0.34 -17.69 -13.58
CA PRO A 39 -0.04 -18.75 -12.65
C PRO A 39 -0.29 -18.18 -11.24
N ASN A 40 -1.08 -18.92 -10.46
CA ASN A 40 -1.25 -18.70 -9.02
C ASN A 40 0.08 -18.91 -8.28
N ALA A 41 0.18 -18.33 -7.09
CA ALA A 41 1.32 -18.56 -6.20
C ALA A 41 1.42 -20.03 -5.80
N GLY A 42 2.65 -20.54 -5.74
CA GLY A 42 2.97 -21.95 -5.50
C GLY A 42 3.82 -22.54 -6.60
N SER A 43 3.80 -23.86 -6.75
CA SER A 43 4.49 -24.56 -7.83
C SER A 43 3.61 -24.62 -9.07
N TYR A 44 4.16 -24.33 -10.21
CA TYR A 44 3.48 -24.37 -11.51
C TYR A 44 4.32 -25.13 -12.54
N GLU A 45 3.75 -26.16 -13.17
CA GLU A 45 4.39 -26.90 -14.26
C GLU A 45 4.17 -26.14 -15.58
N ALA A 46 5.24 -25.50 -16.07
CA ALA A 46 5.22 -24.72 -17.28
C ALA A 46 5.77 -25.52 -18.47
N MET A 47 5.05 -25.45 -19.59
CA MET A 47 5.44 -26.17 -20.82
C MET A 47 6.28 -25.26 -21.71
N TRP A 48 7.42 -25.75 -22.14
CA TRP A 48 8.30 -25.13 -23.11
C TRP A 48 8.33 -25.90 -24.43
N LYS A 49 8.70 -25.21 -25.49
CA LYS A 49 8.95 -25.76 -26.81
C LYS A 49 10.35 -25.36 -27.27
N PHE A 50 11.09 -26.30 -27.83
CA PHE A 50 12.35 -26.07 -28.53
C PHE A 50 12.12 -26.20 -30.03
N THR A 51 12.50 -25.19 -30.79
CA THR A 51 12.50 -25.19 -32.27
C THR A 51 13.95 -25.19 -32.74
N PRO A 52 14.43 -26.28 -33.33
CA PRO A 52 15.79 -26.35 -33.85
C PRO A 52 15.94 -25.44 -35.08
N THR A 53 17.15 -24.90 -35.26
CA THR A 53 17.49 -24.09 -36.45
C THR A 53 17.50 -24.95 -37.71
N ASP A 54 18.00 -26.21 -37.63
CA ASP A 54 17.91 -27.19 -38.67
C ASP A 54 16.68 -28.08 -38.50
N GLY A 55 15.54 -27.61 -39.01
CA GLY A 55 14.25 -28.33 -38.96
C GLY A 55 14.17 -29.51 -39.95
N ASN A 56 15.17 -29.72 -40.84
CA ASN A 56 15.20 -30.89 -41.72
C ASN A 56 15.77 -32.11 -41.01
N THR A 57 16.74 -31.87 -40.12
CA THR A 57 17.44 -32.94 -39.38
C THR A 57 16.77 -33.20 -38.03
N TYR A 58 16.29 -32.18 -37.37
CA TYR A 58 15.72 -32.26 -36.00
C TYR A 58 14.29 -31.79 -35.95
N ALA A 59 13.44 -32.56 -35.27
CA ALA A 59 12.07 -32.18 -35.02
C ALA A 59 11.96 -31.23 -33.83
N GLU A 60 10.92 -30.38 -33.82
CA GLU A 60 10.53 -29.64 -32.62
C GLU A 60 10.22 -30.59 -31.45
N THR A 61 10.56 -30.16 -30.26
CA THR A 61 10.25 -30.92 -29.06
C THR A 61 9.71 -30.02 -27.96
N THR A 62 8.99 -30.61 -27.05
CA THR A 62 8.39 -29.92 -25.87
C THR A 62 8.77 -30.63 -24.59
N GLY A 63 8.73 -29.90 -23.52
CA GLY A 63 8.92 -30.45 -22.18
C GLY A 63 8.29 -29.55 -21.13
N THR A 64 8.42 -29.94 -19.88
CA THR A 64 7.92 -29.20 -18.74
C THR A 64 9.04 -28.80 -17.81
N VAL A 65 8.84 -27.74 -17.07
CA VAL A 65 9.71 -27.32 -15.99
C VAL A 65 8.87 -26.73 -14.86
N SER A 66 9.21 -27.11 -13.63
CA SER A 66 8.56 -26.57 -12.44
C SER A 66 9.06 -25.17 -12.13
N ILE A 67 8.14 -24.23 -11.97
CA ILE A 67 8.40 -22.82 -11.65
C ILE A 67 7.77 -22.49 -10.31
N THR A 68 8.54 -21.89 -9.41
CA THR A 68 8.02 -21.33 -8.18
C THR A 68 7.47 -19.93 -8.45
N VAL A 69 6.20 -19.71 -8.06
CA VAL A 69 5.53 -18.43 -8.09
C VAL A 69 5.35 -17.94 -6.66
N GLU A 70 5.98 -16.85 -6.33
CA GLU A 70 5.90 -16.23 -5.01
C GLU A 70 4.61 -15.41 -4.88
N LYS A 71 4.08 -15.31 -3.65
CA LYS A 71 2.95 -14.43 -3.37
C LYS A 71 3.34 -12.97 -3.59
N ALA A 72 2.42 -12.20 -4.15
CA ALA A 72 2.57 -10.75 -4.25
C ALA A 72 2.22 -10.07 -2.92
N THR A 73 2.80 -8.90 -2.66
CA THR A 73 2.36 -8.04 -1.56
C THR A 73 1.31 -7.06 -2.07
N PRO A 74 0.12 -7.00 -1.47
CA PRO A 74 -0.91 -6.07 -1.91
C PRO A 74 -0.49 -4.63 -1.61
N ALA A 75 -0.76 -3.73 -2.56
CA ALA A 75 -0.59 -2.30 -2.38
C ALA A 75 -1.92 -1.67 -1.97
N GLY A 76 -1.88 -0.69 -1.08
CA GLY A 76 -3.04 0.06 -0.65
C GLY A 76 -2.89 0.63 0.75
N ASN A 77 -3.87 1.44 1.14
CA ASN A 77 -3.99 2.01 2.48
C ASN A 77 -5.42 1.83 2.99
N PRO A 78 -5.61 1.50 4.27
CA PRO A 78 -6.93 1.45 4.86
C PRO A 78 -7.54 2.86 5.00
N LYS A 79 -8.85 2.92 5.14
CA LYS A 79 -9.53 4.06 5.71
C LYS A 79 -9.57 3.92 7.23
N TYR A 80 -9.69 5.04 7.92
CA TYR A 80 -9.82 5.05 9.38
C TYR A 80 -10.68 6.23 9.85
N THR A 81 -11.23 6.11 11.06
CA THR A 81 -11.92 7.22 11.72
C THR A 81 -10.88 8.20 12.25
N ALA A 82 -10.98 9.47 11.84
CA ALA A 82 -10.05 10.51 12.27
C ALA A 82 -10.11 10.75 13.79
N ILE A 83 -8.96 10.99 14.41
CA ILE A 83 -8.81 11.40 15.81
C ILE A 83 -8.40 12.86 15.83
N THR A 84 -9.20 13.67 16.49
CA THR A 84 -9.03 15.14 16.53
C THR A 84 -8.64 15.67 17.92
N SER A 85 -8.48 14.79 18.92
CA SER A 85 -8.14 15.19 20.30
C SER A 85 -7.28 14.13 21.00
N SER A 86 -6.58 14.55 22.06
CA SER A 86 -5.84 13.63 22.95
C SER A 86 -6.78 12.74 23.78
N GLY A 87 -6.23 11.71 24.44
CA GLY A 87 -6.96 10.80 25.32
C GLY A 87 -7.83 9.77 24.60
N LYS A 88 -7.64 9.59 23.31
CA LYS A 88 -8.28 8.57 22.48
C LYS A 88 -7.44 7.31 22.41
N LYS A 89 -8.10 6.20 22.08
CA LYS A 89 -7.47 4.88 21.90
C LYS A 89 -7.50 4.46 20.44
N LEU A 90 -6.74 3.44 20.07
CA LEU A 90 -6.77 2.86 18.72
C LEU A 90 -8.17 2.37 18.33
N SER A 91 -8.98 1.91 19.31
CA SER A 91 -10.40 1.57 19.10
C SER A 91 -11.25 2.72 18.57
N ASP A 92 -10.86 3.98 18.83
CA ASP A 92 -11.58 5.16 18.33
C ASP A 92 -11.22 5.45 16.86
N ALA A 93 -10.03 5.03 16.42
CA ALA A 93 -9.58 5.10 15.02
C ALA A 93 -9.89 3.78 14.30
N LYS A 94 -11.18 3.47 14.12
CA LYS A 94 -11.58 2.23 13.46
C LYS A 94 -11.01 2.16 12.05
N LEU A 95 -10.24 1.10 11.80
CA LEU A 95 -9.77 0.76 10.48
C LEU A 95 -10.85 0.06 9.66
N THR A 96 -10.94 0.35 8.37
CA THR A 96 -11.82 -0.34 7.44
C THR A 96 -11.19 -0.49 6.06
N THR A 97 -11.58 -1.55 5.36
CA THR A 97 -11.26 -1.74 3.95
C THR A 97 -12.28 -1.06 3.02
N ASP A 98 -13.45 -0.67 3.53
CA ASP A 98 -14.45 0.07 2.77
C ASP A 98 -13.93 1.45 2.38
N GLY A 99 -13.97 1.74 1.08
CA GLY A 99 -13.40 2.96 0.52
C GLY A 99 -11.87 3.06 0.65
N SER A 100 -11.18 1.98 1.02
CA SER A 100 -9.73 1.87 1.01
C SER A 100 -9.18 1.83 -0.43
N THR A 101 -7.85 1.91 -0.57
CA THR A 101 -7.20 1.78 -1.89
C THR A 101 -6.77 0.34 -2.21
N PHE A 102 -7.01 -0.62 -1.32
CA PHE A 102 -6.78 -2.04 -1.62
C PHE A 102 -7.70 -2.52 -2.75
N LYS A 103 -7.14 -3.31 -3.68
CA LYS A 103 -7.86 -3.85 -4.84
C LYS A 103 -8.24 -5.33 -4.69
N ILE A 104 -7.99 -5.90 -3.52
CA ILE A 104 -8.24 -7.29 -3.16
C ILE A 104 -9.02 -7.37 -1.86
N SER A 105 -9.70 -8.49 -1.64
CA SER A 105 -10.46 -8.74 -0.42
C SER A 105 -9.54 -8.97 0.77
N GLY A 106 -9.90 -8.43 1.92
CA GLY A 106 -9.11 -8.62 3.13
C GLY A 106 -9.69 -7.93 4.36
N THR A 107 -9.02 -8.13 5.47
CA THR A 107 -9.30 -7.46 6.75
C THR A 107 -8.12 -6.60 7.17
N VAL A 108 -8.37 -5.56 7.92
CA VAL A 108 -7.32 -4.68 8.45
C VAL A 108 -7.48 -4.52 9.96
N LYS A 109 -6.36 -4.49 10.66
CA LYS A 109 -6.31 -4.25 12.11
C LYS A 109 -5.06 -3.47 12.50
N TRP A 110 -5.08 -2.88 13.67
CA TRP A 110 -3.88 -2.35 14.30
C TRP A 110 -2.95 -3.49 14.73
N GLU A 111 -1.64 -3.25 14.68
CA GLU A 111 -0.64 -4.19 15.24
C GLU A 111 -0.69 -4.21 16.77
N LEU A 112 -0.89 -3.04 17.37
CA LEU A 112 -1.05 -2.88 18.82
C LEU A 112 -2.50 -3.13 19.25
N PRO A 113 -2.73 -3.47 20.54
CA PRO A 113 -4.07 -3.63 21.09
C PRO A 113 -4.94 -2.37 20.93
N ASP A 114 -6.21 -2.57 20.68
CA ASP A 114 -7.22 -1.51 20.52
C ASP A 114 -7.34 -0.58 21.74
N THR A 115 -6.89 -1.05 22.92
CA THR A 115 -6.86 -0.27 24.18
C THR A 115 -5.67 0.69 24.26
N THR A 116 -4.73 0.63 23.29
CA THR A 116 -3.55 1.50 23.27
C THR A 116 -3.97 2.95 23.11
N GLU A 117 -3.47 3.81 24.02
CA GLU A 117 -3.69 5.26 23.95
C GLU A 117 -2.95 5.88 22.76
N VAL A 118 -3.67 6.72 22.00
CA VAL A 118 -3.10 7.44 20.86
C VAL A 118 -2.37 8.68 21.35
N LYS A 119 -1.08 8.73 21.08
CA LYS A 119 -0.19 9.85 21.40
C LYS A 119 0.05 10.72 20.16
N ALA A 120 0.24 12.00 20.39
CA ALA A 120 0.54 12.95 19.33
C ALA A 120 1.86 12.62 18.64
N ASN A 121 1.90 12.80 17.31
CA ASN A 121 3.09 12.64 16.47
C ASN A 121 3.71 11.23 16.50
N ILE A 122 2.95 10.23 16.94
CA ILE A 122 3.36 8.83 16.91
C ILE A 122 2.65 8.11 15.76
N ALA A 123 3.43 7.37 14.99
CA ALA A 123 2.90 6.49 13.95
C ALA A 123 2.51 5.13 14.54
N TYR A 124 1.37 4.61 14.13
CA TYR A 124 0.84 3.31 14.52
C TYR A 124 0.76 2.41 13.32
N LYS A 125 1.28 1.18 13.47
CA LYS A 125 1.27 0.16 12.42
C LYS A 125 -0.10 -0.48 12.30
N TRP A 126 -0.50 -0.69 11.05
CA TRP A 126 -1.63 -1.52 10.68
C TRP A 126 -1.17 -2.73 9.88
N ILE A 127 -1.97 -3.78 9.92
CA ILE A 127 -1.76 -5.03 9.18
C ILE A 127 -3.01 -5.30 8.36
N PHE A 128 -2.83 -5.42 7.04
CA PHE A 128 -3.86 -5.91 6.12
C PHE A 128 -3.60 -7.39 5.85
N THR A 129 -4.63 -8.22 6.03
CA THR A 129 -4.58 -9.67 5.76
C THR A 129 -5.54 -10.01 4.64
N PRO A 130 -5.06 -10.49 3.48
CA PRO A 130 -5.91 -10.96 2.39
C PRO A 130 -6.80 -12.11 2.84
N THR A 131 -8.02 -12.18 2.30
CA THR A 131 -9.02 -13.21 2.61
C THR A 131 -9.57 -13.86 1.34
N GLY A 132 -10.30 -14.98 1.50
CA GLY A 132 -10.89 -15.70 0.36
C GLY A 132 -9.84 -16.17 -0.64
N ALA A 133 -10.13 -16.08 -1.92
CA ALA A 133 -9.24 -16.50 -3.00
C ALA A 133 -7.91 -15.71 -3.03
N ASP A 134 -7.92 -14.45 -2.58
CA ASP A 134 -6.74 -13.61 -2.56
C ASP A 134 -5.69 -14.08 -1.56
N ALA A 135 -6.09 -14.74 -0.46
CA ALA A 135 -5.18 -15.27 0.55
C ALA A 135 -4.18 -16.30 0.00
N ALA A 136 -4.53 -16.99 -1.09
CA ALA A 136 -3.64 -17.95 -1.75
C ALA A 136 -2.48 -17.23 -2.47
N ASN A 137 -2.74 -16.06 -3.03
CA ASN A 137 -1.87 -15.37 -3.97
C ASN A 137 -1.16 -14.13 -3.40
N TYR A 138 -1.59 -13.63 -2.25
CA TYR A 138 -1.01 -12.45 -1.63
C TYR A 138 -0.51 -12.71 -0.22
N THR A 139 0.55 -11.99 0.16
CA THR A 139 1.03 -11.90 1.55
C THR A 139 0.24 -10.86 2.33
N THR A 140 0.46 -10.75 3.62
CA THR A 140 0.01 -9.59 4.42
C THR A 140 0.74 -8.33 3.95
N ALA A 141 0.06 -7.18 4.06
CA ALA A 141 0.68 -5.87 3.90
C ALA A 141 0.63 -5.10 5.23
N THR A 142 1.60 -4.25 5.44
CA THR A 142 1.69 -3.39 6.63
C THR A 142 1.98 -1.96 6.21
N GLY A 143 1.60 -1.03 7.05
CA GLY A 143 1.96 0.38 6.90
C GLY A 143 1.74 1.11 8.21
N GLU A 144 1.95 2.40 8.20
CA GLU A 144 1.86 3.23 9.39
C GLU A 144 0.97 4.44 9.15
N LEU A 145 0.28 4.87 10.20
CA LEU A 145 -0.57 6.05 10.20
C LEU A 145 -0.31 6.87 11.47
N THR A 146 -0.08 8.18 11.31
CA THR A 146 -0.08 9.12 12.42
C THR A 146 -1.50 9.65 12.59
N LEU A 147 -2.16 9.22 13.68
CA LEU A 147 -3.60 9.46 13.89
C LEU A 147 -3.91 10.80 14.50
N TYR A 148 -2.94 11.41 15.17
CA TYR A 148 -3.07 12.68 15.87
C TYR A 148 -1.74 13.41 15.86
N SER A 149 -1.74 14.69 15.41
CA SER A 149 -0.52 15.49 15.38
C SER A 149 -0.73 16.79 16.11
N VAL A 150 0.28 17.20 16.89
CA VAL A 150 0.38 18.53 17.47
C VAL A 150 1.65 19.20 16.92
N SER A 151 1.52 20.45 16.50
CA SER A 151 2.69 21.25 16.13
C SER A 151 3.34 21.76 17.40
N THR A 152 4.58 21.29 17.68
CA THR A 152 5.43 21.95 18.67
C THR A 152 5.98 23.20 18.02
N GLY A 153 5.33 24.34 18.28
CA GLY A 153 5.78 25.64 17.80
C GLY A 153 7.18 25.95 18.35
N GLY A 154 8.20 25.83 17.46
CA GLY A 154 9.51 26.39 17.68
C GLY A 154 9.38 27.92 17.74
N GLY A 155 9.72 28.51 18.87
CA GLY A 155 9.70 29.95 19.06
C GLY A 155 10.66 30.66 18.09
N GLY A 156 10.11 31.55 17.28
CA GLY A 156 10.82 32.52 16.43
C GLY A 156 9.96 33.75 16.34
N GLY A 157 10.46 34.84 16.97
CA GLY A 157 9.72 36.03 17.32
C GLY A 157 9.28 36.94 16.18
N GLY A 158 8.30 37.75 16.50
CA GLY A 158 8.10 39.07 15.91
C GLY A 158 6.84 39.28 15.11
N GLY A 159 5.85 39.96 15.66
CA GLY A 159 4.74 40.55 14.91
C GLY A 159 3.44 40.59 15.68
N SER A 160 3.21 41.70 16.35
CA SER A 160 1.98 42.02 17.07
C SER A 160 0.72 41.87 16.20
N SER A 161 -0.20 41.01 16.59
CA SER A 161 -1.64 41.14 16.30
C SER A 161 -2.46 40.35 17.32
N SER A 162 -3.39 41.03 17.94
CA SER A 162 -4.36 40.67 18.93
C SER A 162 -4.94 39.24 18.78
N GLY A 163 -4.68 38.39 19.74
CA GLY A 163 -5.23 37.01 19.82
C GLY A 163 -4.14 35.95 19.96
N SER A 164 -3.54 35.85 21.17
CA SER A 164 -2.52 34.82 21.43
C SER A 164 -3.11 33.43 21.27
N THR A 165 -2.61 32.66 20.31
CA THR A 165 -2.91 31.22 20.14
C THR A 165 -2.36 30.46 21.33
N VAL A 166 -3.21 29.72 22.05
CA VAL A 166 -2.84 28.92 23.24
C VAL A 166 -2.57 27.48 22.89
N LYS A 167 -3.16 26.98 21.80
CA LYS A 167 -3.04 25.60 21.34
C LYS A 167 -3.15 25.51 19.83
N THR A 168 -2.31 24.72 19.22
CA THR A 168 -2.40 24.36 17.80
C THR A 168 -2.40 22.84 17.70
N ASP A 169 -3.44 22.29 17.09
CA ASP A 169 -3.56 20.88 16.75
C ASP A 169 -3.53 20.71 15.23
N THR A 170 -2.87 19.69 14.72
CA THR A 170 -2.85 19.38 13.29
C THR A 170 -3.24 17.92 13.09
N VAL A 171 -4.18 17.66 12.20
CA VAL A 171 -4.69 16.33 11.88
C VAL A 171 -4.55 16.08 10.39
N THR A 172 -4.00 14.92 10.03
CA THR A 172 -4.06 14.43 8.66
C THR A 172 -5.32 13.58 8.51
N ASN A 173 -6.22 14.01 7.64
CA ASN A 173 -7.49 13.34 7.38
C ASN A 173 -7.30 12.08 6.52
N PRO A 174 -8.26 11.13 6.55
CA PRO A 174 -8.18 9.90 5.75
C PRO A 174 -8.10 10.11 4.23
N ASP A 175 -8.58 11.26 3.73
CA ASP A 175 -8.46 11.66 2.33
C ASP A 175 -7.10 12.26 1.99
N GLY A 176 -6.24 12.45 3.02
CA GLY A 176 -4.90 13.02 2.94
C GLY A 176 -4.86 14.54 2.91
N SER A 177 -5.98 15.22 3.17
CA SER A 177 -5.96 16.63 3.52
C SER A 177 -5.42 16.84 4.93
N VAL A 178 -4.97 18.05 5.24
CA VAL A 178 -4.43 18.40 6.56
C VAL A 178 -5.29 19.50 7.17
N THR A 179 -5.83 19.24 8.36
CA THR A 179 -6.59 20.24 9.14
C THR A 179 -5.75 20.72 10.31
N LYS A 180 -5.52 22.03 10.35
CA LYS A 180 -4.86 22.74 11.45
C LYS A 180 -5.94 23.48 12.26
N THR A 181 -6.04 23.18 13.57
CA THR A 181 -6.95 23.85 14.50
C THR A 181 -6.15 24.72 15.45
N GLU A 182 -6.37 26.02 15.43
CA GLU A 182 -5.78 26.99 16.35
C GLU A 182 -6.84 27.43 17.35
N THR A 183 -6.59 27.22 18.65
CA THR A 183 -7.45 27.70 19.73
C THR A 183 -6.83 28.96 20.33
N LYS A 184 -7.55 30.06 20.35
CA LYS A 184 -7.16 31.34 20.94
C LYS A 184 -7.49 31.40 22.42
N LYS A 185 -6.88 32.35 23.12
CA LYS A 185 -7.06 32.53 24.58
C LYS A 185 -8.51 32.88 24.96
N ASP A 186 -9.27 33.44 24.06
CA ASP A 186 -10.71 33.77 24.23
C ASP A 186 -11.64 32.59 23.95
N GLY A 187 -11.07 31.40 23.61
CA GLY A 187 -11.84 30.22 23.25
C GLY A 187 -12.25 30.13 21.78
N THR A 188 -11.92 31.13 20.96
CA THR A 188 -12.15 31.07 19.50
C THR A 188 -11.30 29.98 18.89
N LYS A 189 -11.89 29.15 18.00
CA LYS A 189 -11.17 28.14 17.21
C LYS A 189 -11.12 28.54 15.75
N VAL A 190 -9.95 28.42 15.15
CA VAL A 190 -9.74 28.61 13.71
C VAL A 190 -9.27 27.27 13.13
N GLU A 191 -10.06 26.67 12.28
CA GLU A 191 -9.73 25.45 11.58
C GLU A 191 -9.37 25.79 10.13
N THR A 192 -8.19 25.37 9.71
CA THR A 192 -7.71 25.53 8.34
C THR A 192 -7.45 24.15 7.76
N THR A 193 -8.19 23.77 6.73
CA THR A 193 -8.00 22.50 6.01
C THR A 193 -7.32 22.77 4.67
N THR A 194 -6.20 22.11 4.45
CA THR A 194 -5.46 22.15 3.17
C THR A 194 -5.64 20.83 2.45
N GLY A 195 -6.25 20.84 1.29
CA GLY A 195 -6.41 19.70 0.41
C GLY A 195 -5.08 19.26 -0.23
N LYS A 196 -5.01 18.02 -0.73
CA LYS A 196 -3.86 17.53 -1.49
C LYS A 196 -3.58 18.32 -2.78
N ASP A 197 -4.59 18.93 -3.33
CA ASP A 197 -4.53 19.80 -4.52
C ASP A 197 -4.08 21.23 -4.20
N GLY A 198 -3.76 21.52 -2.92
CA GLY A 198 -3.40 22.82 -2.44
C GLY A 198 -4.57 23.76 -2.15
N SER A 199 -5.82 23.30 -2.28
CA SER A 199 -7.00 24.07 -1.88
C SER A 199 -6.98 24.32 -0.37
N VAL A 200 -7.43 25.49 0.06
CA VAL A 200 -7.48 25.87 1.48
C VAL A 200 -8.88 26.34 1.84
N SER A 201 -9.46 25.75 2.87
CA SER A 201 -10.69 26.21 3.51
C SER A 201 -10.39 26.59 4.96
N GLN A 202 -11.04 27.65 5.45
CA GLN A 202 -10.85 28.10 6.83
C GLN A 202 -12.23 28.35 7.47
N THR A 203 -12.44 27.79 8.65
CA THR A 203 -13.63 27.99 9.47
C THR A 203 -13.24 28.58 10.82
N THR A 204 -13.86 29.69 11.20
CA THR A 204 -13.70 30.29 12.52
C THR A 204 -14.94 30.04 13.35
N THR A 205 -14.77 29.40 14.52
CA THR A 205 -15.85 29.15 15.49
C THR A 205 -15.62 29.99 16.74
N ASN A 206 -16.56 30.83 17.07
CA ASN A 206 -16.52 31.68 18.27
C ASN A 206 -16.88 30.83 19.53
N PRO A 207 -16.55 31.32 20.75
CA PRO A 207 -16.88 30.62 21.99
C PRO A 207 -18.40 30.39 22.21
N ASN A 208 -19.25 31.21 21.60
CA ASN A 208 -20.71 31.08 21.63
C ASN A 208 -21.26 30.02 20.62
N GLY A 209 -20.37 29.36 19.87
CA GLY A 209 -20.75 28.32 18.89
C GLY A 209 -21.08 28.85 17.50
N SER A 210 -21.09 30.18 17.24
CA SER A 210 -21.25 30.71 15.89
C SER A 210 -20.00 30.46 15.05
N SER A 211 -20.15 30.08 13.78
CA SER A 211 -19.03 29.82 12.85
C SER A 211 -19.18 30.57 11.54
N VAL A 212 -18.06 30.92 10.96
CA VAL A 212 -17.91 31.51 9.61
C VAL A 212 -16.87 30.71 8.86
N THR A 213 -17.20 30.28 7.64
CA THR A 213 -16.31 29.55 6.73
C THR A 213 -15.94 30.42 5.56
#